data_bff3fe63a0e867737f1042d983d33e7b
#
_entry.id   bff3fe63a0e867737f1042d983d33e7b
#
_cell.length_a   1.000
_cell.length_b   1.000
_cell.length_c   1.000
_cell.angle_alpha   90.00
_cell.angle_beta   90.00
_cell.angle_gamma   90.00
#
_symmetry.space_group_name_H-M   'P 1'
#
loop_
_entity.id
_entity.type
_entity.pdbx_description
1 polymer ?
#
loop_
_entity_poly.entity_id
_entity_poly.type
_entity_poly.pdbx_seq_one_letter_code
_entity_poly.pdbx_strand_id
1 'polypeptide(L)'
;MANLDAPITYLFVPADRPERFAKALASGADRVIIDLEDAVTAKNKTAGRDAVTSADLDWSRVIIRINDVTSSDFESDVSALRRLPVQTIMVPKADGQTCLQRVDDAFDNARTLIPQIENVKSLFALPEILSAPYVDRVAFGHLDFALDLGSGTDHEALAHVRSQIVLQSRLAGKPQPIDSVTVDFRDPELAEADARFSRKLGFGGKIL
;
A
#
# COMPACT_ATOMS: atom_id res chain seq x y z
N MET A 1 -8.04 5.54 21.48
CA MET A 1 -6.95 4.62 21.88
C MET A 1 -6.43 4.00 20.62
N ALA A 2 -5.11 3.87 20.44
CA ALA A 2 -4.56 3.14 19.30
C ALA A 2 -5.01 1.68 19.40
N ASN A 3 -5.49 1.10 18.31
CA ASN A 3 -5.82 -0.33 18.25
C ASN A 3 -4.48 -1.09 18.30
N LEU A 4 -4.18 -1.72 19.44
CA LEU A 4 -2.93 -2.46 19.65
C LEU A 4 -2.84 -3.74 18.79
N ASP A 5 -3.96 -4.17 18.21
CA ASP A 5 -4.04 -5.37 17.36
C ASP A 5 -3.88 -5.04 15.86
N ALA A 6 -3.74 -3.74 15.51
CA ALA A 6 -3.56 -3.35 14.11
C ALA A 6 -2.14 -3.72 13.62
N PRO A 7 -2.01 -4.22 12.37
CA PRO A 7 -0.70 -4.50 11.78
C PRO A 7 0.19 -3.26 11.76
N ILE A 8 1.46 -3.45 12.11
CA ILE A 8 2.48 -2.39 12.22
C ILE A 8 3.48 -2.49 11.06
N THR A 9 3.88 -3.70 10.69
CA THR A 9 4.93 -3.94 9.70
C THR A 9 4.37 -4.55 8.42
N TYR A 10 4.76 -3.97 7.29
CA TYR A 10 4.32 -4.35 5.95
C TYR A 10 5.54 -4.58 5.07
N LEU A 11 5.68 -5.76 4.49
CA LEU A 11 6.85 -6.13 3.68
C LEU A 11 6.44 -6.32 2.21
N PHE A 12 7.06 -5.56 1.31
CA PHE A 12 6.88 -5.76 -0.13
C PHE A 12 7.61 -6.99 -0.66
N VAL A 13 6.95 -7.70 -1.57
CA VAL A 13 7.57 -8.76 -2.38
C VAL A 13 7.05 -8.68 -3.82
N PRO A 14 7.92 -8.68 -4.84
CA PRO A 14 7.49 -8.66 -6.23
C PRO A 14 6.70 -9.93 -6.59
N ALA A 15 5.59 -9.79 -7.31
CA ALA A 15 4.74 -10.91 -7.69
C ALA A 15 5.43 -11.90 -8.65
N ASP A 16 6.39 -11.44 -9.44
CA ASP A 16 7.19 -12.29 -10.34
C ASP A 16 8.36 -13.03 -9.64
N ARG A 17 8.34 -13.05 -8.29
CA ARG A 17 9.33 -13.73 -7.44
C ARG A 17 8.65 -14.70 -6.45
N PRO A 18 7.90 -15.70 -6.93
CA PRO A 18 7.14 -16.60 -6.07
C PRO A 18 8.02 -17.36 -5.05
N GLU A 19 9.28 -17.60 -5.37
CA GLU A 19 10.25 -18.22 -4.45
C GLU A 19 10.51 -17.40 -3.19
N ARG A 20 10.09 -16.13 -3.16
CA ARG A 20 10.22 -15.23 -2.00
C ARG A 20 8.99 -15.18 -1.12
N PHE A 21 7.82 -15.64 -1.57
CA PHE A 21 6.55 -15.51 -0.83
C PHE A 21 6.61 -16.18 0.54
N ALA A 22 7.02 -17.44 0.58
CA ALA A 22 7.13 -18.18 1.83
C ALA A 22 8.14 -17.53 2.79
N LYS A 23 9.29 -17.05 2.28
CA LYS A 23 10.30 -16.34 3.08
C LYS A 23 9.75 -15.02 3.62
N ALA A 24 9.01 -14.26 2.82
CA ALA A 24 8.39 -13.01 3.26
C ALA A 24 7.36 -13.25 4.37
N LEU A 25 6.50 -14.26 4.24
CA LEU A 25 5.54 -14.66 5.27
C LEU A 25 6.21 -15.16 6.57
N ALA A 26 7.40 -15.75 6.45
CA ALA A 26 8.18 -16.22 7.60
C ALA A 26 9.08 -15.13 8.22
N SER A 27 9.14 -13.92 7.65
CA SER A 27 10.05 -12.85 8.09
C SER A 27 9.70 -12.23 9.45
N GLY A 28 8.47 -12.45 9.93
CA GLY A 28 7.95 -11.79 11.13
C GLY A 28 7.19 -10.48 10.84
N ALA A 29 7.14 -10.01 9.58
CA ALA A 29 6.28 -8.89 9.22
C ALA A 29 4.79 -9.24 9.45
N ASP A 30 3.99 -8.30 9.95
CA ASP A 30 2.58 -8.54 10.22
C ASP A 30 1.78 -8.80 8.94
N ARG A 31 2.15 -8.12 7.86
CA ARG A 31 1.54 -8.26 6.53
C ARG A 31 2.60 -8.31 5.44
N VAL A 32 2.30 -9.07 4.40
CA VAL A 32 3.11 -9.13 3.17
C VAL A 32 2.31 -8.51 2.03
N ILE A 33 2.90 -7.53 1.35
CA ILE A 33 2.32 -6.90 0.17
C ILE A 33 2.95 -7.56 -1.06
N ILE A 34 2.18 -8.39 -1.75
CA ILE A 34 2.61 -8.94 -3.05
C ILE A 34 2.29 -7.89 -4.11
N ASP A 35 3.32 -7.44 -4.78
CA ASP A 35 3.26 -6.30 -5.69
C ASP A 35 3.14 -6.73 -7.15
N LEU A 36 2.05 -6.34 -7.81
CA LEU A 36 1.83 -6.50 -9.25
C LEU A 36 2.20 -5.22 -10.03
N GLU A 37 2.50 -4.11 -9.33
CA GLU A 37 2.76 -2.81 -9.96
C GLU A 37 4.26 -2.59 -10.21
N ASP A 38 4.87 -1.61 -9.59
CA ASP A 38 6.21 -1.08 -9.93
C ASP A 38 7.35 -2.07 -9.73
N ALA A 39 7.24 -3.01 -8.79
CA ALA A 39 8.25 -4.04 -8.60
C ALA A 39 8.27 -5.11 -9.70
N VAL A 40 7.27 -5.11 -10.59
CA VAL A 40 7.14 -6.08 -11.68
C VAL A 40 7.22 -5.37 -13.03
N THR A 41 8.20 -5.71 -13.85
CA THR A 41 8.34 -5.12 -15.19
C THR A 41 7.16 -5.48 -16.10
N ALA A 42 6.86 -4.65 -17.09
CA ALA A 42 5.73 -4.87 -18.01
C ALA A 42 5.72 -6.27 -18.65
N LYS A 43 6.89 -6.80 -19.06
CA LYS A 43 7.03 -8.14 -19.64
C LYS A 43 6.71 -9.28 -18.67
N ASN A 44 6.79 -9.03 -17.36
CA ASN A 44 6.60 -10.04 -16.32
C ASN A 44 5.22 -9.95 -15.64
N LYS A 45 4.37 -8.97 -16.00
CA LYS A 45 3.05 -8.78 -15.36
C LYS A 45 2.20 -10.07 -15.39
N THR A 46 2.14 -10.75 -16.53
CA THR A 46 1.40 -12.02 -16.66
C THR A 46 1.99 -13.09 -15.75
N ALA A 47 3.32 -13.28 -15.78
CA ALA A 47 3.98 -14.26 -14.91
C ALA A 47 3.76 -13.94 -13.41
N GLY A 48 3.72 -12.66 -13.02
CA GLY A 48 3.39 -12.26 -11.66
C GLY A 48 1.95 -12.64 -11.26
N ARG A 49 0.97 -12.39 -12.13
CA ARG A 49 -0.43 -12.82 -11.91
C ARG A 49 -0.55 -14.35 -11.78
N ASP A 50 0.09 -15.09 -12.68
CA ASP A 50 0.08 -16.57 -12.66
C ASP A 50 0.73 -17.10 -11.37
N ALA A 51 1.82 -16.49 -10.93
CA ALA A 51 2.48 -16.85 -9.68
C ALA A 51 1.57 -16.63 -8.46
N VAL A 52 0.87 -15.49 -8.39
CA VAL A 52 -0.08 -15.20 -7.31
C VAL A 52 -1.25 -16.17 -7.32
N THR A 53 -1.83 -16.46 -8.49
CA THR A 53 -3.00 -17.35 -8.60
C THR A 53 -2.69 -18.80 -8.29
N SER A 54 -1.43 -19.23 -8.47
CA SER A 54 -0.98 -20.60 -8.23
C SER A 54 -0.42 -20.81 -6.83
N ALA A 55 -0.27 -19.72 -6.04
CA ALA A 55 0.38 -19.80 -4.74
C ALA A 55 -0.56 -20.28 -3.64
N ASP A 56 -0.06 -21.20 -2.81
CA ASP A 56 -0.71 -21.59 -1.55
C ASP A 56 -0.17 -20.72 -0.42
N LEU A 57 -0.97 -19.74 0.00
CA LEU A 57 -0.55 -18.69 0.94
C LEU A 57 -1.52 -18.56 2.12
N ASP A 58 -1.00 -18.09 3.24
CA ASP A 58 -1.84 -17.54 4.32
C ASP A 58 -2.41 -16.19 3.91
N TRP A 59 -3.53 -16.22 3.20
CA TRP A 59 -4.22 -15.05 2.66
C TRP A 59 -4.66 -14.04 3.74
N SER A 60 -4.77 -14.45 4.99
CA SER A 60 -5.10 -13.53 6.09
C SER A 60 -4.01 -12.50 6.35
N ARG A 61 -2.78 -12.80 5.90
CA ARG A 61 -1.60 -11.93 6.05
C ARG A 61 -1.15 -11.29 4.74
N VAL A 62 -1.82 -11.59 3.63
CA VAL A 62 -1.45 -11.10 2.30
C VAL A 62 -2.30 -9.90 1.89
N ILE A 63 -1.65 -8.88 1.37
CA ILE A 63 -2.22 -7.75 0.66
C ILE A 63 -1.70 -7.84 -0.78
N ILE A 64 -2.53 -7.55 -1.76
CA ILE A 64 -2.07 -7.43 -3.15
C ILE A 64 -2.08 -5.96 -3.54
N ARG A 65 -0.93 -5.43 -4.01
CA ARG A 65 -0.90 -4.16 -4.70
C ARG A 65 -1.15 -4.41 -6.19
N ILE A 66 -2.27 -3.88 -6.68
CA ILE A 66 -2.67 -3.98 -8.08
C ILE A 66 -2.01 -2.89 -8.92
N ASN A 67 -2.09 -3.00 -10.24
CA ASN A 67 -1.72 -1.89 -11.13
C ASN A 67 -2.72 -0.74 -11.03
N ASP A 68 -2.27 0.47 -11.37
CA ASP A 68 -3.11 1.66 -11.46
C ASP A 68 -4.38 1.37 -12.28
N VAL A 69 -5.52 1.89 -11.82
CA VAL A 69 -6.83 1.70 -12.48
C VAL A 69 -6.85 2.21 -13.92
N THR A 70 -5.97 3.14 -14.29
CA THR A 70 -5.83 3.65 -15.67
C THR A 70 -4.89 2.80 -16.52
N SER A 71 -4.17 1.87 -15.91
CA SER A 71 -3.27 0.95 -16.61
C SER A 71 -4.05 -0.10 -17.41
N SER A 72 -3.49 -0.54 -18.54
CA SER A 72 -3.97 -1.68 -19.31
C SER A 72 -3.91 -3.00 -18.54
N ASP A 73 -3.14 -3.08 -17.46
CA ASP A 73 -2.99 -4.27 -16.63
C ASP A 73 -4.09 -4.41 -15.56
N PHE A 74 -4.83 -3.33 -15.24
CA PHE A 74 -5.83 -3.34 -14.17
C PHE A 74 -6.89 -4.44 -14.33
N GLU A 75 -7.53 -4.54 -15.49
CA GLU A 75 -8.58 -5.55 -15.74
C GLU A 75 -8.03 -6.98 -15.67
N SER A 76 -6.77 -7.16 -16.07
CA SER A 76 -6.09 -8.46 -15.97
C SER A 76 -5.80 -8.83 -14.51
N ASP A 77 -5.41 -7.86 -13.68
CA ASP A 77 -5.21 -8.06 -12.24
C ASP A 77 -6.53 -8.44 -11.56
N VAL A 78 -7.59 -7.68 -11.81
CA VAL A 78 -8.93 -7.99 -11.28
C VAL A 78 -9.37 -9.41 -11.66
N SER A 79 -9.23 -9.77 -12.95
CA SER A 79 -9.58 -11.10 -13.43
C SER A 79 -8.82 -12.22 -12.71
N ALA A 80 -7.53 -12.02 -12.48
CA ALA A 80 -6.68 -12.97 -11.76
C ALA A 80 -7.06 -13.10 -10.27
N LEU A 81 -7.37 -11.96 -9.62
CA LEU A 81 -7.57 -11.90 -8.17
C LEU A 81 -9.02 -12.18 -7.72
N ARG A 82 -10.00 -12.06 -8.63
CA ARG A 82 -11.43 -12.13 -8.31
C ARG A 82 -11.83 -13.37 -7.51
N ARG A 83 -11.23 -14.53 -7.80
CA ARG A 83 -11.54 -15.82 -7.17
C ARG A 83 -10.62 -16.15 -5.98
N LEU A 84 -9.62 -15.35 -5.72
CA LEU A 84 -8.69 -15.58 -4.60
C LEU A 84 -9.30 -15.09 -3.28
N PRO A 85 -8.99 -15.73 -2.15
CA PRO A 85 -9.50 -15.32 -0.85
C PRO A 85 -8.77 -14.11 -0.25
N VAL A 86 -8.06 -13.32 -1.07
CA VAL A 86 -7.42 -12.08 -0.64
C VAL A 86 -8.48 -11.09 -0.17
N GLN A 87 -8.30 -10.51 1.00
CA GLN A 87 -9.28 -9.60 1.62
C GLN A 87 -8.90 -8.14 1.48
N THR A 88 -7.61 -7.85 1.27
CA THR A 88 -7.11 -6.47 1.25
C THR A 88 -6.36 -6.20 -0.04
N ILE A 89 -6.73 -5.10 -0.70
CA ILE A 89 -6.11 -4.61 -1.93
C ILE A 89 -5.44 -3.27 -1.63
N MET A 90 -4.17 -3.11 -1.99
CA MET A 90 -3.50 -1.82 -2.02
C MET A 90 -3.68 -1.21 -3.41
N VAL A 91 -4.18 0.04 -3.42
CA VAL A 91 -4.52 0.76 -4.64
C VAL A 91 -3.50 1.87 -4.84
N PRO A 92 -2.59 1.75 -5.82
CA PRO A 92 -1.63 2.79 -6.13
C PRO A 92 -2.33 3.99 -6.76
N LYS A 93 -1.68 5.14 -6.71
CA LYS A 93 -2.08 6.40 -7.38
C LYS A 93 -3.56 6.76 -7.19
N ALA A 94 -4.09 6.45 -6.00
CA ALA A 94 -5.48 6.70 -5.65
C ALA A 94 -5.77 8.20 -5.65
N ASP A 95 -6.43 8.69 -6.68
CA ASP A 95 -6.62 10.12 -6.95
C ASP A 95 -8.02 10.65 -6.60
N GLY A 96 -8.84 9.84 -5.92
CA GLY A 96 -10.18 10.22 -5.46
C GLY A 96 -11.13 9.04 -5.30
N GLN A 97 -12.36 9.34 -4.91
CA GLN A 97 -13.38 8.32 -4.65
C GLN A 97 -13.76 7.52 -5.90
N THR A 98 -13.79 8.15 -7.07
CA THR A 98 -14.14 7.46 -8.33
C THR A 98 -13.16 6.35 -8.68
N CYS A 99 -11.86 6.57 -8.46
CA CYS A 99 -10.84 5.55 -8.63
C CYS A 99 -11.10 4.35 -7.71
N LEU A 100 -11.35 4.60 -6.43
CA LEU A 100 -11.59 3.57 -5.43
C LEU A 100 -12.90 2.82 -5.66
N GLN A 101 -13.97 3.53 -6.07
CA GLN A 101 -15.24 2.91 -6.43
C GLN A 101 -15.08 1.94 -7.60
N ARG A 102 -14.28 2.32 -8.61
CA ARG A 102 -13.97 1.41 -9.73
C ARG A 102 -13.30 0.13 -9.27
N VAL A 103 -12.40 0.21 -8.27
CA VAL A 103 -11.76 -0.99 -7.70
C VAL A 103 -12.78 -1.82 -6.94
N ASP A 104 -13.61 -1.20 -6.09
CA ASP A 104 -14.62 -1.90 -5.29
C ASP A 104 -15.65 -2.62 -6.19
N ASP A 105 -16.17 -1.94 -7.21
CA ASP A 105 -17.14 -2.49 -8.18
C ASP A 105 -16.55 -3.65 -9.03
N ALA A 106 -15.22 -3.68 -9.19
CA ALA A 106 -14.56 -4.71 -9.99
C ALA A 106 -14.50 -6.09 -9.31
N PHE A 107 -14.70 -6.15 -7.99
CA PHE A 107 -14.68 -7.41 -7.23
C PHE A 107 -16.08 -7.84 -6.81
N ASP A 108 -16.37 -9.13 -6.92
CA ASP A 108 -17.70 -9.71 -6.59
C ASP A 108 -17.97 -9.73 -5.07
N ASN A 109 -16.92 -9.66 -4.25
CA ASN A 109 -17.00 -9.64 -2.79
C ASN A 109 -16.34 -8.39 -2.24
N ALA A 110 -16.87 -7.88 -1.15
CA ALA A 110 -16.29 -6.73 -0.45
C ALA A 110 -14.82 -6.96 -0.12
N ARG A 111 -13.99 -5.99 -0.48
CA ARG A 111 -12.56 -5.95 -0.16
C ARG A 111 -12.28 -4.73 0.70
N THR A 112 -11.29 -4.86 1.56
CA THR A 112 -10.72 -3.70 2.25
C THR A 112 -9.68 -3.05 1.33
N LEU A 113 -9.79 -1.74 1.13
CA LEU A 113 -8.83 -1.00 0.30
C LEU A 113 -7.85 -0.22 1.18
N ILE A 114 -6.58 -0.23 0.77
CA ILE A 114 -5.51 0.63 1.29
C ILE A 114 -5.04 1.52 0.14
N PRO A 115 -5.63 2.73 -0.02
CA PRO A 115 -5.18 3.69 -1.01
C PRO A 115 -3.77 4.17 -0.71
N GLN A 116 -2.93 4.26 -1.74
CA GLN A 116 -1.58 4.80 -1.65
C GLN A 116 -1.59 6.28 -2.05
N ILE A 117 -1.15 7.14 -1.14
CA ILE A 117 -1.03 8.59 -1.32
C ILE A 117 0.37 8.85 -1.84
N GLU A 118 0.52 9.03 -3.14
CA GLU A 118 1.82 9.10 -3.80
C GLU A 118 1.90 10.14 -4.93
N ASN A 119 0.94 11.07 -4.95
CA ASN A 119 0.98 12.27 -5.77
C ASN A 119 0.20 13.41 -5.09
N VAL A 120 0.39 14.62 -5.57
CA VAL A 120 -0.26 15.81 -5.01
C VAL A 120 -1.79 15.72 -5.11
N LYS A 121 -2.31 15.18 -6.21
CA LYS A 121 -3.75 15.04 -6.41
C LYS A 121 -4.38 14.14 -5.33
N SER A 122 -3.75 13.01 -5.00
CA SER A 122 -4.22 12.10 -3.95
C SER A 122 -4.23 12.76 -2.56
N LEU A 123 -3.26 13.62 -2.27
CA LEU A 123 -3.23 14.36 -1.00
C LEU A 123 -4.42 15.31 -0.87
N PHE A 124 -4.77 16.03 -1.93
CA PHE A 124 -5.91 16.93 -1.92
C PHE A 124 -7.26 16.20 -1.96
N ALA A 125 -7.31 15.00 -2.54
CA ALA A 125 -8.48 14.13 -2.53
C ALA A 125 -8.64 13.30 -1.24
N LEU A 126 -7.70 13.43 -0.29
CA LEU A 126 -7.64 12.60 0.91
C LEU A 126 -8.94 12.59 1.73
N PRO A 127 -9.69 13.72 1.93
CA PRO A 127 -10.99 13.68 2.61
C PRO A 127 -12.01 12.77 1.91
N GLU A 128 -12.07 12.78 0.59
CA GLU A 128 -12.97 11.93 -0.21
C GLU A 128 -12.54 10.46 -0.11
N ILE A 129 -11.24 10.19 -0.26
CA ILE A 129 -10.64 8.86 -0.14
C ILE A 129 -10.99 8.24 1.23
N LEU A 130 -10.78 8.99 2.31
CA LEU A 130 -11.01 8.52 3.67
C LEU A 130 -12.50 8.38 4.01
N SER A 131 -13.41 9.05 3.30
CA SER A 131 -14.86 8.90 3.50
C SER A 131 -15.42 7.60 2.94
N ALA A 132 -14.70 6.92 2.03
CA ALA A 132 -15.17 5.70 1.41
C ALA A 132 -15.27 4.55 2.45
N PRO A 133 -16.39 3.80 2.49
CA PRO A 133 -16.66 2.81 3.54
C PRO A 133 -15.72 1.60 3.47
N TYR A 134 -15.23 1.26 2.29
CA TYR A 134 -14.31 0.16 2.04
C TYR A 134 -12.84 0.52 2.29
N VAL A 135 -12.53 1.77 2.61
CA VAL A 135 -11.16 2.19 2.99
C VAL A 135 -10.95 1.98 4.47
N ASP A 136 -9.94 1.17 4.84
CA ASP A 136 -9.50 1.00 6.22
C ASP A 136 -8.57 2.15 6.64
N ARG A 137 -7.41 2.23 6.00
CA ARG A 137 -6.38 3.24 6.21
C ARG A 137 -5.70 3.57 4.90
N VAL A 138 -4.89 4.60 4.88
CA VAL A 138 -4.07 4.96 3.72
C VAL A 138 -2.61 4.63 3.96
N ALA A 139 -1.85 4.42 2.88
CA ALA A 139 -0.41 4.29 2.90
C ALA A 139 0.24 5.49 2.20
N PHE A 140 1.42 5.91 2.64
CA PHE A 140 2.18 6.97 2.01
C PHE A 140 3.25 6.41 1.07
N GLY A 141 3.27 6.82 -0.18
CA GLY A 141 4.30 6.50 -1.18
C GLY A 141 5.21 7.71 -1.42
N HIS A 142 6.19 7.92 -0.54
CA HIS A 142 6.97 9.17 -0.52
C HIS A 142 7.87 9.37 -1.74
N LEU A 143 8.34 8.29 -2.38
CA LEU A 143 9.25 8.37 -3.54
C LEU A 143 8.51 8.96 -4.74
N ASP A 144 7.36 8.38 -5.09
CA ASP A 144 6.54 8.86 -6.19
C ASP A 144 5.93 10.23 -5.88
N PHE A 145 5.55 10.45 -4.61
CA PHE A 145 5.08 11.76 -4.18
C PHE A 145 6.13 12.86 -4.36
N ALA A 146 7.37 12.60 -3.97
CA ALA A 146 8.47 13.55 -4.14
C ALA A 146 8.77 13.81 -5.62
N LEU A 147 8.68 12.77 -6.45
CA LEU A 147 8.84 12.89 -7.90
C LEU A 147 7.75 13.78 -8.52
N ASP A 148 6.48 13.54 -8.16
CA ASP A 148 5.32 14.32 -8.63
C ASP A 148 5.41 15.79 -8.16
N LEU A 149 5.80 16.01 -6.91
CA LEU A 149 5.96 17.34 -6.32
C LEU A 149 7.21 18.09 -6.83
N GLY A 150 8.22 17.37 -7.32
CA GLY A 150 9.52 17.94 -7.69
C GLY A 150 10.39 18.30 -6.48
N SER A 151 10.26 17.56 -5.36
CA SER A 151 10.96 17.82 -4.09
C SER A 151 12.00 16.75 -3.76
N GLY A 152 12.76 16.96 -2.67
CA GLY A 152 13.55 15.92 -2.03
C GLY A 152 12.67 14.85 -1.37
N THR A 153 13.25 13.68 -1.13
CA THR A 153 12.58 12.53 -0.49
C THR A 153 12.78 12.50 1.04
N ASP A 154 13.61 13.41 1.55
CA ASP A 154 13.97 13.44 2.96
C ASP A 154 12.81 13.82 3.87
N HIS A 155 13.00 13.62 5.16
CA HIS A 155 11.96 13.86 6.15
C HIS A 155 11.52 15.31 6.24
N GLU A 156 12.44 16.27 6.09
CA GLU A 156 12.15 17.70 6.18
C GLU A 156 11.29 18.16 5.01
N ALA A 157 11.66 17.78 3.77
CA ALA A 157 10.94 18.13 2.56
C ALA A 157 9.47 17.66 2.59
N LEU A 158 9.21 16.49 3.16
CA LEU A 158 7.88 15.85 3.17
C LEU A 158 7.19 15.83 4.54
N ALA A 159 7.72 16.54 5.55
CA ALA A 159 7.13 16.57 6.89
C ALA A 159 5.69 17.09 6.89
N HIS A 160 5.41 18.13 6.10
CA HIS A 160 4.07 18.70 5.98
C HIS A 160 3.08 17.70 5.38
N VAL A 161 3.49 17.00 4.32
CA VAL A 161 2.66 15.97 3.67
C VAL A 161 2.30 14.86 4.64
N ARG A 162 3.30 14.33 5.35
CA ARG A 162 3.08 13.30 6.39
C ARG A 162 2.12 13.78 7.47
N SER A 163 2.29 15.01 7.93
CA SER A 163 1.41 15.60 8.94
C SER A 163 -0.03 15.72 8.44
N GLN A 164 -0.24 16.12 7.18
CA GLN A 164 -1.57 16.20 6.58
C GLN A 164 -2.24 14.82 6.51
N ILE A 165 -1.51 13.79 6.10
CA ILE A 165 -2.05 12.41 6.02
C ILE A 165 -2.51 11.94 7.40
N VAL A 166 -1.70 12.16 8.45
CA VAL A 166 -2.05 11.77 9.82
C VAL A 166 -3.27 12.55 10.34
N LEU A 167 -3.28 13.88 10.17
CA LEU A 167 -4.38 14.74 10.63
C LEU A 167 -5.71 14.38 9.96
N GLN A 168 -5.69 14.19 8.64
CA GLN A 168 -6.88 13.84 7.87
C GLN A 168 -7.40 12.44 8.23
N SER A 169 -6.52 11.46 8.38
CA SER A 169 -6.88 10.11 8.82
C SER A 169 -7.55 10.16 10.21
N ARG A 170 -6.99 10.96 11.11
CA ARG A 170 -7.55 11.13 12.46
C ARG A 170 -8.91 11.84 12.43
N LEU A 171 -9.05 12.88 11.61
CA LEU A 171 -10.30 13.62 11.44
C LEU A 171 -11.42 12.71 10.91
N ALA A 172 -11.09 11.85 9.96
CA ALA A 172 -12.02 10.88 9.37
C ALA A 172 -12.34 9.68 10.30
N GLY A 173 -11.75 9.62 11.50
CA GLY A 173 -11.94 8.50 12.42
C GLY A 173 -11.30 7.18 11.98
N LYS A 174 -10.43 7.23 10.97
CA LYS A 174 -9.74 6.03 10.45
C LYS A 174 -8.56 5.65 11.34
N PRO A 175 -8.10 4.38 11.27
CA PRO A 175 -6.84 3.95 11.88
C PRO A 175 -5.66 4.81 11.41
N GLN A 176 -4.59 4.82 12.21
CA GLN A 176 -3.36 5.51 11.87
C GLN A 176 -2.81 5.04 10.51
N PRO A 177 -2.34 5.96 9.64
CA PRO A 177 -1.85 5.61 8.31
C PRO A 177 -0.55 4.79 8.38
N ILE A 178 -0.18 4.20 7.23
CA ILE A 178 1.06 3.43 7.03
C ILE A 178 2.07 4.36 6.36
N ASP A 179 3.26 4.53 6.98
CA ASP A 179 4.34 5.28 6.34
C ASP A 179 5.12 4.41 5.35
N SER A 180 5.83 5.07 4.50
CA SER A 180 6.55 4.59 3.34
C SER A 180 7.75 3.70 3.67
N VAL A 181 8.40 3.18 2.63
CA VAL A 181 9.63 2.39 2.71
C VAL A 181 10.83 3.21 3.24
N THR A 182 11.84 2.54 3.75
CA THR A 182 13.18 3.10 3.92
C THR A 182 13.98 2.87 2.66
N VAL A 183 14.61 3.91 2.11
CA VAL A 183 15.28 3.85 0.79
C VAL A 183 16.44 2.87 0.80
N ASP A 184 17.29 2.92 1.82
CA ASP A 184 18.35 1.93 1.99
C ASP A 184 17.88 0.79 2.90
N PHE A 185 17.28 -0.23 2.27
CA PHE A 185 16.80 -1.42 2.97
C PHE A 185 17.92 -2.30 3.58
N ARG A 186 19.20 -1.98 3.34
CA ARG A 186 20.36 -2.69 3.90
C ARG A 186 20.88 -2.05 5.17
N ASP A 187 20.39 -0.86 5.50
CA ASP A 187 20.74 -0.13 6.70
C ASP A 187 19.66 -0.30 7.79
N PRO A 188 19.82 -1.23 8.75
CA PRO A 188 18.84 -1.45 9.79
C PRO A 188 18.73 -0.27 10.77
N GLU A 189 19.79 0.51 10.97
CA GLU A 189 19.77 1.67 11.85
C GLU A 189 18.94 2.79 11.23
N LEU A 190 19.08 3.00 9.92
CA LEU A 190 18.23 3.93 9.17
C LEU A 190 16.77 3.49 9.21
N ALA A 191 16.49 2.21 8.99
CA ALA A 191 15.13 1.68 9.04
C ALA A 191 14.47 1.89 10.41
N GLU A 192 15.24 1.68 11.50
CA GLU A 192 14.75 1.93 12.85
C GLU A 192 14.54 3.43 13.12
N ALA A 193 15.44 4.29 12.65
CA ALA A 193 15.32 5.74 12.78
C ALA A 193 14.07 6.26 12.04
N ASP A 194 13.84 5.81 10.82
CA ASP A 194 12.65 6.13 10.02
C ASP A 194 11.36 5.66 10.72
N ALA A 195 11.34 4.44 11.25
CA ALA A 195 10.18 3.93 11.96
C ALA A 195 9.86 4.74 13.23
N ARG A 196 10.88 5.14 13.97
CA ARG A 196 10.74 6.03 15.15
C ARG A 196 10.23 7.41 14.76
N PHE A 197 10.72 7.96 13.65
CA PHE A 197 10.28 9.24 13.11
C PHE A 197 8.79 9.17 12.70
N SER A 198 8.41 8.17 11.92
CA SER A 198 7.04 7.93 11.49
C SER A 198 6.08 7.84 12.68
N ARG A 199 6.45 7.06 13.70
CA ARG A 199 5.65 6.91 14.91
C ARG A 199 5.48 8.23 15.67
N LYS A 200 6.52 9.08 15.74
CA LYS A 200 6.43 10.41 16.37
C LYS A 200 5.45 11.32 15.66
N LEU A 201 5.31 11.19 14.33
CA LEU A 201 4.33 11.96 13.55
C LEU A 201 2.91 11.42 13.68
N GLY A 202 2.71 10.20 14.19
CA GLY A 202 1.40 9.60 14.38
C GLY A 202 1.03 8.51 13.37
N PHE A 203 1.98 8.02 12.57
CA PHE A 203 1.77 6.81 11.77
C PHE A 203 1.67 5.58 12.68
N GLY A 204 0.83 4.62 12.28
CA GLY A 204 0.63 3.36 13.00
C GLY A 204 1.22 2.15 12.30
N GLY A 205 1.72 2.31 11.08
CA GLY A 205 2.38 1.27 10.30
C GLY A 205 3.57 1.79 9.52
N LYS A 206 4.44 0.86 9.10
CA LYS A 206 5.65 1.13 8.31
C LYS A 206 5.81 0.05 7.24
N ILE A 207 6.06 0.49 6.00
CA ILE A 207 6.45 -0.42 4.91
C ILE A 207 7.97 -0.64 5.01
N LEU A 208 8.38 -1.90 4.85
CA LEU A 208 9.76 -2.39 4.94
C LEU A 208 10.26 -2.84 3.57
#